data_3ea479be4f68a660501ba9b39612cb2c
#
_entry.id   3ea479be4f68a660501ba9b39612cb2c
#
_cell.length_a   1.000
_cell.length_b   1.000
_cell.length_c   1.000
_cell.angle_alpha   90.00
_cell.angle_beta   90.00
_cell.angle_gamma   90.00
#
_symmetry.space_group_name_H-M   'P 1'
#
loop_
_entity.id
_entity.type
_entity.pdbx_description
1 polymer ?
#
loop_
_entity_poly.entity_id
_entity_poly.type
_entity_poly.pdbx_seq_one_letter_code
_entity_poly.pdbx_strand_id
1 'polypeptide(L)'
;MGTKKETKMTSENAQTIIDRNNRIIEGSLIYSLHEKNMFSEEQFWSLYDSICTIVNMSLYNDQLTEQISGCYQRILQEMIWHFDPNDESFINGLPKNYMAFIDRLDMAVLAYYRKNPKILKSAEDFCELQR
;
A
#
# COMPACT_ATOMS: atom_id res chain seq x y z
N MET A 1 -24.91 -5.64 -21.53
CA MET A 1 -23.61 -5.19 -21.09
C MET A 1 -23.41 -5.51 -19.61
N GLY A 2 -22.52 -6.40 -19.32
CA GLY A 2 -22.20 -6.72 -17.95
C GLY A 2 -21.53 -5.52 -17.29
N THR A 3 -22.31 -4.71 -16.62
CA THR A 3 -21.74 -3.72 -15.76
C THR A 3 -21.05 -4.44 -14.62
N LYS A 4 -19.75 -4.38 -14.60
CA LYS A 4 -18.99 -4.70 -13.43
C LYS A 4 -19.54 -3.88 -12.30
N LYS A 5 -20.19 -4.52 -11.37
CA LYS A 5 -20.46 -3.89 -10.08
C LYS A 5 -19.13 -3.74 -9.38
N GLU A 6 -18.53 -2.59 -9.51
CA GLU A 6 -17.41 -2.25 -8.66
C GLU A 6 -17.96 -1.99 -7.28
N THR A 7 -17.63 -2.88 -6.36
CA THR A 7 -17.92 -2.65 -4.95
C THR A 7 -16.96 -1.56 -4.49
N LYS A 8 -17.47 -0.35 -4.30
CA LYS A 8 -16.67 0.72 -3.72
C LYS A 8 -16.24 0.34 -2.32
N MET A 9 -14.95 0.43 -2.06
CA MET A 9 -14.43 0.26 -0.72
C MET A 9 -15.01 1.32 0.20
N THR A 10 -15.51 0.91 1.36
CA THR A 10 -16.02 1.83 2.37
C THR A 10 -14.86 2.39 3.19
N SER A 11 -15.10 3.51 3.89
CA SER A 11 -14.11 4.08 4.78
C SER A 11 -13.75 3.13 5.92
N GLU A 12 -14.72 2.39 6.44
CA GLU A 12 -14.49 1.40 7.48
C GLU A 12 -13.58 0.28 7.00
N ASN A 13 -13.82 -0.24 5.81
CA ASN A 13 -12.98 -1.28 5.21
C ASN A 13 -11.56 -0.76 4.97
N ALA A 14 -11.43 0.46 4.45
CA ALA A 14 -10.13 1.07 4.22
C ALA A 14 -9.34 1.22 5.52
N GLN A 15 -9.98 1.72 6.57
CA GLN A 15 -9.34 1.87 7.88
C GLN A 15 -8.94 0.52 8.46
N THR A 16 -9.79 -0.50 8.31
CA THR A 16 -9.50 -1.85 8.78
C THR A 16 -8.28 -2.44 8.06
N ILE A 17 -8.20 -2.28 6.74
CA ILE A 17 -7.07 -2.80 5.96
C ILE A 17 -5.77 -2.10 6.37
N ILE A 18 -5.79 -0.79 6.53
CA ILE A 18 -4.62 -0.02 6.98
C ILE A 18 -4.19 -0.48 8.38
N ASP A 19 -5.13 -0.60 9.30
CA ASP A 19 -4.86 -1.05 10.66
C ASP A 19 -4.27 -2.46 10.69
N ARG A 20 -4.82 -3.38 9.90
CA ARG A 20 -4.32 -4.76 9.83
C ARG A 20 -2.89 -4.81 9.29
N ASN A 21 -2.57 -4.00 8.28
CA ASN A 21 -1.20 -3.89 7.79
C ASN A 21 -0.27 -3.33 8.87
N ASN A 22 -0.70 -2.26 9.54
CA ASN A 22 0.12 -1.63 10.58
C ASN A 22 0.41 -2.59 11.75
N ARG A 23 -0.53 -3.47 12.08
CA ARG A 23 -0.36 -4.46 13.15
C ARG A 23 0.16 -5.81 12.65
N ILE A 24 0.47 -5.93 11.38
CA ILE A 24 1.03 -7.15 10.78
C ILE A 24 0.11 -8.35 11.01
N ILE A 25 -1.17 -8.18 10.71
CA ILE A 25 -2.17 -9.22 10.87
C ILE A 25 -2.24 -10.09 9.61
N GLU A 26 -2.44 -11.39 9.78
CA GLU A 26 -2.57 -12.33 8.67
C GLU A 26 -3.57 -11.83 7.63
N GLY A 27 -3.22 -11.97 6.36
CA GLY A 27 -4.01 -11.48 5.24
C GLY A 27 -3.63 -10.09 4.77
N SER A 28 -2.71 -9.41 5.45
CA SER A 28 -2.20 -8.10 5.02
C SER A 28 -0.93 -8.25 4.18
N LEU A 29 -0.62 -7.21 3.40
CA LEU A 29 0.62 -7.18 2.60
C LEU A 29 1.85 -7.31 3.50
N ILE A 30 1.89 -6.55 4.59
CA ILE A 30 3.06 -6.54 5.47
C ILE A 30 3.25 -7.89 6.15
N TYR A 31 2.15 -8.55 6.52
CA TYR A 31 2.22 -9.93 7.04
C TYR A 31 2.83 -10.87 6.00
N SER A 32 2.41 -10.78 4.74
CA SER A 32 2.97 -11.61 3.67
C SER A 32 4.46 -11.37 3.50
N LEU A 33 4.90 -10.12 3.52
CA LEU A 33 6.31 -9.77 3.40
C LEU A 33 7.12 -10.27 4.60
N HIS A 34 6.62 -10.05 5.80
CA HIS A 34 7.38 -10.30 7.03
C HIS A 34 7.34 -11.76 7.48
N GLU A 35 6.15 -12.36 7.49
CA GLU A 35 5.95 -13.71 8.03
C GLU A 35 6.06 -14.80 6.97
N LYS A 36 5.66 -14.51 5.74
CA LYS A 36 5.68 -15.49 4.66
C LYS A 36 6.82 -15.27 3.67
N ASN A 37 7.54 -14.19 3.79
CA ASN A 37 8.60 -13.80 2.85
C ASN A 37 8.10 -13.83 1.40
N MET A 38 6.89 -13.31 1.18
CA MET A 38 6.24 -13.29 -0.14
C MET A 38 5.66 -11.92 -0.44
N PHE A 39 5.71 -11.53 -1.71
CA PHE A 39 5.02 -10.34 -2.20
C PHE A 39 3.66 -10.75 -2.79
N SER A 40 2.59 -10.16 -2.28
CA SER A 40 1.24 -10.36 -2.80
C SER A 40 0.76 -9.11 -3.51
N GLU A 41 0.67 -9.18 -4.83
CA GLU A 41 0.17 -8.04 -5.62
C GLU A 41 -1.27 -7.69 -5.26
N GLU A 42 -2.11 -8.69 -5.04
CA GLU A 42 -3.48 -8.48 -4.61
C GLU A 42 -3.56 -7.67 -3.32
N GLN A 43 -2.74 -8.03 -2.33
CA GLN A 43 -2.72 -7.32 -1.05
C GLN A 43 -2.06 -5.94 -1.17
N PHE A 44 -1.12 -5.77 -2.09
CA PHE A 44 -0.57 -4.47 -2.41
C PHE A 44 -1.68 -3.52 -2.86
N TRP A 45 -2.47 -3.93 -3.84
CA TRP A 45 -3.55 -3.08 -4.35
C TRP A 45 -4.64 -2.84 -3.31
N SER A 46 -4.89 -3.81 -2.44
CA SER A 46 -5.82 -3.63 -1.32
C SER A 46 -5.36 -2.49 -0.39
N LEU A 47 -4.09 -2.47 -0.01
CA LEU A 47 -3.54 -1.39 0.80
C LEU A 47 -3.54 -0.06 0.06
N TYR A 48 -3.10 -0.08 -1.20
CA TYR A 48 -3.08 1.12 -2.05
C TYR A 48 -4.48 1.73 -2.16
N ASP A 49 -5.49 0.91 -2.50
CA ASP A 49 -6.87 1.37 -2.64
C ASP A 49 -7.43 1.90 -1.32
N SER A 50 -7.01 1.32 -0.20
CA SER A 50 -7.41 1.79 1.13
C SER A 50 -6.91 3.20 1.38
N ILE A 51 -5.65 3.47 1.09
CA ILE A 51 -5.07 4.81 1.25
C ILE A 51 -5.78 5.80 0.32
N CYS A 52 -6.02 5.41 -0.94
CA CYS A 52 -6.75 6.25 -1.89
C CYS A 52 -8.16 6.59 -1.39
N THR A 53 -8.86 5.62 -0.81
CA THR A 53 -10.19 5.83 -0.25
C THR A 53 -10.16 6.85 0.88
N ILE A 54 -9.18 6.74 1.78
CA ILE A 54 -9.00 7.69 2.88
C ILE A 54 -8.76 9.11 2.33
N VAL A 55 -7.90 9.25 1.32
CA VAL A 55 -7.61 10.54 0.71
C VAL A 55 -8.85 11.13 0.05
N ASN A 56 -9.57 10.33 -0.74
CA ASN A 56 -10.75 10.79 -1.48
C ASN A 56 -11.91 11.16 -0.55
N MET A 57 -11.94 10.59 0.64
CA MET A 57 -12.96 10.89 1.66
C MET A 57 -12.51 11.97 2.64
N SER A 58 -11.31 12.51 2.45
CA SER A 58 -10.72 13.54 3.31
C SER A 58 -10.68 13.14 4.78
N LEU A 59 -10.37 11.88 5.06
CA LEU A 59 -10.26 11.36 6.42
C LEU A 59 -8.84 11.53 6.94
N TYR A 60 -8.51 12.72 7.38
CA TYR A 60 -7.17 13.05 7.88
C TYR A 60 -7.23 13.18 9.40
N ASN A 61 -6.51 12.30 10.10
CA ASN A 61 -6.40 12.37 11.55
C ASN A 61 -5.07 11.77 12.00
N ASP A 62 -4.69 12.00 13.26
CA ASP A 62 -3.40 11.58 13.78
C ASP A 62 -3.23 10.06 13.75
N GLN A 63 -4.28 9.32 14.06
CA GLN A 63 -4.23 7.87 14.05
C GLN A 63 -3.93 7.32 12.65
N LEU A 64 -4.65 7.80 11.64
CA LEU A 64 -4.43 7.36 10.26
C LEU A 64 -3.06 7.82 9.74
N THR A 65 -2.62 9.00 10.12
CA THR A 65 -1.28 9.49 9.75
C THR A 65 -0.21 8.54 10.29
N GLU A 66 -0.31 8.16 11.55
CA GLU A 66 0.63 7.23 12.17
C GLU A 66 0.58 5.86 11.52
N GLN A 67 -0.61 5.34 11.27
CA GLN A 67 -0.78 4.02 10.67
C GLN A 67 -0.27 3.97 9.22
N ILE A 68 -0.60 4.96 8.40
CA ILE A 68 -0.15 5.02 7.00
C ILE A 68 1.36 5.19 6.95
N SER A 69 1.92 6.06 7.79
CA SER A 69 3.36 6.25 7.89
C SER A 69 4.06 4.96 8.30
N GLY A 70 3.52 4.28 9.31
CA GLY A 70 4.06 3.01 9.81
C GLY A 70 4.03 1.92 8.74
N CYS A 71 2.95 1.81 7.99
CA CYS A 71 2.84 0.85 6.89
C CYS A 71 3.92 1.10 5.82
N TYR A 72 4.06 2.34 5.38
CA TYR A 72 5.01 2.68 4.33
C TYR A 72 6.45 2.44 4.80
N GLN A 73 6.79 2.90 6.00
CA GLN A 73 8.11 2.68 6.57
C GLN A 73 8.44 1.19 6.68
N ARG A 74 7.48 0.39 7.11
CA ARG A 74 7.70 -1.05 7.25
C ARG A 74 7.91 -1.73 5.91
N ILE A 75 7.16 -1.35 4.89
CA ILE A 75 7.34 -1.90 3.55
C ILE A 75 8.75 -1.57 3.04
N LEU A 76 9.20 -0.33 3.19
CA LEU A 76 10.55 0.06 2.79
C LEU A 76 11.61 -0.72 3.57
N GLN A 77 11.40 -0.94 4.86
CA GLN A 77 12.33 -1.70 5.69
C GLN A 77 12.41 -3.16 5.24
N GLU A 78 11.28 -3.78 4.87
CA GLU A 78 11.28 -5.15 4.33
C GLU A 78 12.08 -5.22 3.03
N MET A 79 12.00 -4.19 2.19
CA MET A 79 12.80 -4.10 0.96
C MET A 79 14.29 -3.98 1.27
N ILE A 80 14.65 -3.15 2.26
CA ILE A 80 16.04 -2.98 2.68
C ILE A 80 16.61 -4.31 3.17
N TRP A 81 15.86 -5.03 4.00
CA TRP A 81 16.28 -6.35 4.49
C TRP A 81 16.46 -7.34 3.34
N HIS A 82 15.56 -7.33 2.37
CA HIS A 82 15.64 -8.22 1.21
C HIS A 82 16.94 -8.02 0.42
N PHE A 83 17.38 -6.76 0.27
CA PHE A 83 18.58 -6.44 -0.51
C PHE A 83 19.86 -6.43 0.31
N ASP A 84 19.78 -6.62 1.62
CA ASP A 84 20.95 -6.67 2.49
C ASP A 84 21.58 -8.07 2.41
N PRO A 85 22.84 -8.19 1.92
CA PRO A 85 23.49 -9.51 1.81
C PRO A 85 23.76 -10.18 3.16
N ASN A 86 23.71 -9.42 4.25
CA ASN A 86 23.92 -9.96 5.59
C ASN A 86 22.62 -10.38 6.27
N ASP A 87 21.47 -10.12 5.66
CA ASP A 87 20.18 -10.50 6.18
C ASP A 87 19.70 -11.77 5.49
N GLU A 88 19.14 -12.69 6.27
CA GLU A 88 18.60 -13.94 5.74
C GLU A 88 17.17 -13.76 5.22
N SER A 89 16.55 -12.62 5.45
CA SER A 89 15.23 -12.32 4.95
C SER A 89 15.25 -12.17 3.43
N PHE A 90 14.45 -12.96 2.76
CA PHE A 90 14.38 -12.95 1.31
C PHE A 90 12.93 -13.01 0.86
N ILE A 91 12.49 -12.01 0.10
CA ILE A 91 11.14 -11.96 -0.42
C ILE A 91 11.06 -12.82 -1.68
N ASN A 92 10.32 -13.91 -1.61
CA ASN A 92 10.07 -14.76 -2.77
C ASN A 92 9.03 -14.08 -3.68
N GLY A 93 9.28 -14.11 -4.99
CA GLY A 93 8.33 -13.56 -5.95
C GLY A 93 8.26 -12.04 -5.97
N LEU A 94 9.30 -11.36 -5.47
CA LEU A 94 9.36 -9.91 -5.61
C LEU A 94 9.39 -9.57 -7.09
N PRO A 95 8.45 -8.74 -7.60
CA PRO A 95 8.41 -8.40 -9.02
C PRO A 95 9.70 -7.69 -9.46
N LYS A 96 10.13 -7.93 -10.69
CA LYS A 96 11.30 -7.22 -11.24
C LYS A 96 11.10 -5.71 -11.24
N ASN A 97 9.87 -5.27 -11.44
CA ASN A 97 9.48 -3.87 -11.42
C ASN A 97 9.06 -3.40 -10.03
N TYR A 98 9.66 -3.93 -8.97
CA TYR A 98 9.29 -3.60 -7.58
C TYR A 98 9.34 -2.09 -7.31
N MET A 99 10.25 -1.36 -7.95
CA MET A 99 10.31 0.09 -7.78
C MET A 99 9.06 0.80 -8.29
N ALA A 100 8.44 0.27 -9.34
CA ALA A 100 7.19 0.84 -9.84
C ALA A 100 6.05 0.68 -8.82
N PHE A 101 6.02 -0.43 -8.08
CA PHE A 101 5.08 -0.60 -6.97
C PHE A 101 5.35 0.39 -5.84
N ILE A 102 6.61 0.56 -5.47
CA ILE A 102 6.99 1.51 -4.42
C ILE A 102 6.64 2.95 -4.84
N ASP A 103 6.94 3.33 -6.07
CA ASP A 103 6.62 4.66 -6.57
C ASP A 103 5.11 4.92 -6.55
N ARG A 104 4.32 3.92 -6.93
CA ARG A 104 2.86 4.05 -6.92
C ARG A 104 2.34 4.25 -5.49
N LEU A 105 2.86 3.47 -4.54
CA LEU A 105 2.50 3.59 -3.13
C LEU A 105 2.93 4.93 -2.56
N ASP A 106 4.14 5.38 -2.89
CA ASP A 106 4.67 6.68 -2.47
C ASP A 106 3.73 7.81 -2.86
N MET A 107 3.21 7.78 -4.09
CA MET A 107 2.26 8.80 -4.56
C MET A 107 0.97 8.82 -3.73
N ALA A 108 0.46 7.67 -3.33
CA ALA A 108 -0.72 7.61 -2.47
C ALA A 108 -0.44 8.18 -1.08
N VAL A 109 0.71 7.82 -0.51
CA VAL A 109 1.14 8.35 0.80
C VAL A 109 1.34 9.86 0.73
N LEU A 110 1.96 10.34 -0.34
CA LEU A 110 2.17 11.77 -0.55
C LEU A 110 0.84 12.52 -0.68
N ALA A 111 -0.13 11.94 -1.41
CA ALA A 111 -1.47 12.50 -1.53
C ALA A 111 -2.12 12.66 -0.16
N TYR A 112 -1.95 11.67 0.71
CA TYR A 112 -2.45 11.75 2.08
C TYR A 112 -1.78 12.89 2.86
N TYR A 113 -0.45 12.94 2.85
CA TYR A 113 0.29 13.97 3.62
C TYR A 113 -0.02 15.38 3.16
N ARG A 114 -0.19 15.57 1.85
CA ARG A 114 -0.50 16.88 1.27
C ARG A 114 -1.99 17.17 1.22
N LYS A 115 -2.82 16.23 1.63
CA LYS A 115 -4.29 16.35 1.59
C LYS A 115 -4.75 16.75 0.18
N ASN A 116 -4.17 16.11 -0.83
CA ASN A 116 -4.41 16.48 -2.22
C ASN A 116 -4.75 15.26 -3.08
N PRO A 117 -6.06 15.00 -3.31
CA PRO A 117 -6.49 13.87 -4.15
C PRO A 117 -6.01 13.96 -5.60
N LYS A 118 -5.65 15.14 -6.09
CA LYS A 118 -5.16 15.30 -7.47
C LYS A 118 -3.87 14.52 -7.70
N ILE A 119 -3.08 14.28 -6.66
CA ILE A 119 -1.86 13.48 -6.75
C ILE A 119 -2.20 12.04 -7.13
N LEU A 120 -3.33 11.51 -6.66
CA LEU A 120 -3.79 10.16 -7.03
C LEU A 120 -4.08 10.08 -8.53
N LYS A 121 -4.68 11.12 -9.09
CA LYS A 121 -4.97 11.18 -10.52
C LYS A 121 -3.68 11.23 -11.34
N SER A 122 -2.69 11.99 -10.88
CA SER A 122 -1.37 12.04 -11.51
C SER A 122 -0.70 10.65 -11.48
N ALA A 123 -0.84 9.92 -10.39
CA ALA A 123 -0.29 8.57 -10.29
C ALA A 123 -0.95 7.62 -11.31
N GLU A 124 -2.27 7.70 -11.48
CA GLU A 124 -2.98 6.90 -12.48
C GLU A 124 -2.52 7.22 -13.91
N ASP A 125 -2.27 8.49 -14.18
CA ASP A 125 -1.95 8.95 -15.54
C ASP A 125 -0.47 8.77 -15.91
N PHE A 126 0.44 8.91 -14.95
CA PHE A 126 1.87 9.08 -15.24
C PHE A 126 2.79 8.05 -14.59
N CYS A 127 2.36 7.32 -13.59
CA CYS A 127 3.23 6.28 -13.02
C CYS A 127 3.41 5.13 -13.99
N GLU A 128 4.60 4.54 -13.98
CA GLU A 128 4.92 3.39 -14.82
C GLU A 128 4.01 2.21 -14.53
N LEU A 129 3.72 1.97 -13.24
CA LEU A 129 2.84 0.86 -12.86
C LEU A 129 1.40 1.22 -13.12
N GLN A 130 0.77 0.49 -14.01
CA GLN A 130 -0.66 0.59 -14.30
C GLN A 130 -1.33 -0.73 -13.96
N ARG A 131 -2.54 -0.61 -13.44
CA ARG A 131 -3.33 -1.78 -13.06
C ARG A 131 -4.27 -2.20 -14.19
#